data_0f6e813b76ae367bcec79c4c1600bc86
#
_entry.id   0f6e813b76ae367bcec79c4c1600bc86
#
_cell.length_a   1.000
_cell.length_b   1.000
_cell.length_c   1.000
_cell.angle_alpha   90.00
_cell.angle_beta   90.00
_cell.angle_gamma   90.00
#
_symmetry.space_group_name_H-M   'P 1'
#
loop_
_entity.id
_entity.type
_entity.pdbx_description
1 polymer ?
#
loop_
_entity_poly.entity_id
_entity_poly.type
_entity_poly.pdbx_seq_one_letter_code
_entity_poly.pdbx_strand_id
1 'polypeptide(L)'
;MKADPKIIKYLNEVLANELVAINQYSLHARIYKAWGLKHLANKEYHESRDDRKHAEHLIKRILLLDGLPDLPDLGKLNIGEDPRDMLEYDLALEMAAILDLHDAIAYAEKVHDYVSRDLFQDIQKKEKEHADWFETQLDLIEKMGSANYNQTQIVG
;
A
#
# COMPACT_ATOMS: atom_id res chain seq x y z
N MET A 1 -26.12 -3.07 -10.60
CA MET A 1 -26.57 -3.60 -9.29
C MET A 1 -26.45 -2.49 -8.25
N LYS A 2 -27.50 -2.29 -7.49
CA LYS A 2 -27.49 -1.21 -6.50
C LYS A 2 -26.85 -1.69 -5.20
N ALA A 3 -25.76 -1.04 -4.81
CA ALA A 3 -25.02 -1.41 -3.61
C ALA A 3 -25.42 -0.57 -2.40
N ASP A 4 -25.10 -1.10 -1.24
CA ASP A 4 -25.12 -0.34 0.00
C ASP A 4 -24.16 0.86 -0.14
N PRO A 5 -24.61 2.11 0.07
CA PRO A 5 -23.74 3.29 -0.06
C PRO A 5 -22.50 3.24 0.84
N LYS A 6 -22.58 2.55 1.96
CA LYS A 6 -21.45 2.42 2.88
C LYS A 6 -20.37 1.48 2.34
N ILE A 7 -20.75 0.46 1.54
CA ILE A 7 -19.77 -0.37 0.83
C ILE A 7 -18.99 0.49 -0.18
N ILE A 8 -19.67 1.35 -0.93
CA ILE A 8 -19.02 2.26 -1.87
C ILE A 8 -18.04 3.17 -1.13
N LYS A 9 -18.43 3.66 0.04
CA LYS A 9 -17.53 4.48 0.87
C LYS A 9 -16.27 3.73 1.28
N TYR A 10 -16.41 2.49 1.76
CA TYR A 10 -15.25 1.67 2.12
C TYR A 10 -14.36 1.35 0.92
N LEU A 11 -14.96 1.02 -0.22
CA LEU A 11 -14.18 0.79 -1.45
C LEU A 11 -13.37 2.02 -1.84
N ASN A 12 -13.97 3.21 -1.75
CA ASN A 12 -13.28 4.46 -2.04
C ASN A 12 -12.19 4.81 -1.01
N GLU A 13 -12.41 4.51 0.26
CA GLU A 13 -11.38 4.71 1.29
C GLU A 13 -10.14 3.83 1.03
N VAL A 14 -10.38 2.58 0.71
CA VAL A 14 -9.29 1.64 0.37
C VAL A 14 -8.60 2.07 -0.92
N LEU A 15 -9.37 2.49 -1.94
CA LEU A 15 -8.81 3.02 -3.19
C LEU A 15 -7.92 4.24 -2.93
N ALA A 16 -8.33 5.15 -2.06
CA ALA A 16 -7.54 6.33 -1.72
C ALA A 16 -6.18 5.92 -1.13
N ASN A 17 -6.17 4.95 -0.21
CA ASN A 17 -4.93 4.43 0.38
C ASN A 17 -4.01 3.82 -0.69
N GLU A 18 -4.58 3.04 -1.62
CA GLU A 18 -3.80 2.43 -2.70
C GLU A 18 -3.18 3.49 -3.63
N LEU A 19 -3.94 4.53 -3.99
CA LEU A 19 -3.44 5.60 -4.85
C LEU A 19 -2.31 6.41 -4.20
N VAL A 20 -2.42 6.68 -2.91
CA VAL A 20 -1.34 7.33 -2.15
C VAL A 20 -0.10 6.45 -2.12
N ALA A 21 -0.27 5.16 -1.82
CA ALA A 21 0.84 4.19 -1.76
C ALA A 21 1.55 4.06 -3.10
N ILE A 22 0.82 3.97 -4.21
CA ILE A 22 1.39 3.91 -5.56
C ILE A 22 2.35 5.08 -5.78
N ASN A 23 1.91 6.29 -5.46
CA ASN A 23 2.72 7.49 -5.67
C ASN A 23 3.94 7.52 -4.74
N GLN A 24 3.77 7.22 -3.46
CA GLN A 24 4.89 7.24 -2.50
C GLN A 24 5.93 6.17 -2.83
N TYR A 25 5.51 4.94 -3.11
CA TYR A 25 6.43 3.85 -3.43
C TYR A 25 7.13 4.07 -4.77
N SER A 26 6.42 4.59 -5.78
CA SER A 26 7.04 4.92 -7.07
C SER A 26 8.11 5.98 -6.93
N LEU A 27 7.88 6.99 -6.12
CA LEU A 27 8.86 8.04 -5.88
C LEU A 27 10.05 7.52 -5.08
N HIS A 28 9.81 6.76 -4.01
CA HIS A 28 10.87 6.13 -3.23
C HIS A 28 11.73 5.19 -4.11
N ALA A 29 11.09 4.42 -4.99
CA ALA A 29 11.83 3.55 -5.92
C ALA A 29 12.79 4.34 -6.81
N ARG A 30 12.35 5.50 -7.32
CA ARG A 30 13.19 6.39 -8.14
C ARG A 30 14.35 6.96 -7.34
N ILE A 31 14.10 7.36 -6.10
CA ILE A 31 15.13 7.89 -5.21
C ILE A 31 16.17 6.82 -4.89
N TYR A 32 15.73 5.63 -4.51
CA TYR A 32 16.64 4.51 -4.25
C TYR A 32 17.51 4.18 -5.48
N LYS A 33 16.91 4.20 -6.66
CA LYS A 33 17.64 3.94 -7.90
C LYS A 33 18.72 5.01 -8.14
N ALA A 34 18.37 6.28 -7.90
CA ALA A 34 19.33 7.39 -8.03
C ALA A 34 20.48 7.27 -7.05
N TRP A 35 20.24 6.69 -5.87
CA TRP A 35 21.28 6.46 -4.86
C TRP A 35 22.07 5.15 -5.08
N GLY A 36 21.74 4.37 -6.10
CA GLY A 36 22.40 3.10 -6.37
C GLY A 36 21.93 1.94 -5.50
N LEU A 37 20.86 2.08 -4.75
CA LEU A 37 20.30 1.05 -3.88
C LEU A 37 19.30 0.21 -4.68
N LYS A 38 19.79 -0.59 -5.59
CA LYS A 38 18.98 -1.29 -6.60
C LYS A 38 18.01 -2.28 -6.01
N HIS A 39 18.38 -2.97 -4.95
CA HIS A 39 17.50 -3.96 -4.33
C HIS A 39 16.24 -3.28 -3.73
N LEU A 40 16.45 -2.21 -2.98
CA LEU A 40 15.34 -1.43 -2.44
C LEU A 40 14.49 -0.82 -3.56
N ALA A 41 15.12 -0.28 -4.60
CA ALA A 41 14.42 0.29 -5.74
C ALA A 41 13.50 -0.72 -6.41
N ASN A 42 14.00 -1.92 -6.66
CA ASN A 42 13.22 -2.99 -7.29
C ASN A 42 12.03 -3.42 -6.42
N LYS A 43 12.25 -3.55 -5.11
CA LYS A 43 11.20 -3.96 -4.18
C LYS A 43 10.07 -2.94 -4.12
N GLU A 44 10.41 -1.66 -3.95
CA GLU A 44 9.42 -0.58 -3.91
C GLU A 44 8.64 -0.46 -5.23
N TYR A 45 9.32 -0.63 -6.35
CA TYR A 45 8.68 -0.64 -7.65
C TYR A 45 7.65 -1.77 -7.77
N HIS A 46 8.01 -2.98 -7.32
CA HIS A 46 7.08 -4.12 -7.33
C HIS A 46 5.88 -3.89 -6.42
N GLU A 47 6.07 -3.29 -5.25
CA GLU A 47 4.98 -2.96 -4.36
C GLU A 47 4.04 -1.93 -4.98
N SER A 48 4.57 -0.92 -5.66
CA SER A 48 3.74 0.06 -6.36
C SER A 48 2.90 -0.59 -7.47
N ARG A 49 3.42 -1.61 -8.13
CA ARG A 49 2.68 -2.38 -9.14
C ARG A 49 1.57 -3.23 -8.53
N ASP A 50 1.81 -3.86 -7.37
CA ASP A 50 0.78 -4.59 -6.65
C ASP A 50 -0.38 -3.65 -6.31
N ASP A 51 -0.08 -2.48 -5.78
CA ASP A 51 -1.08 -1.50 -5.39
C ASP A 51 -1.85 -0.95 -6.59
N ARG A 52 -1.20 -0.83 -7.74
CA ARG A 52 -1.87 -0.44 -8.98
C ARG A 52 -2.92 -1.48 -9.40
N LYS A 53 -2.61 -2.76 -9.29
CA LYS A 53 -3.56 -3.83 -9.56
C LYS A 53 -4.74 -3.79 -8.59
N HIS A 54 -4.46 -3.55 -7.31
CA HIS A 54 -5.50 -3.37 -6.30
C HIS A 54 -6.43 -2.20 -6.66
N ALA A 55 -5.85 -1.07 -7.05
CA ALA A 55 -6.63 0.10 -7.45
C ALA A 55 -7.56 -0.20 -8.63
N GLU A 56 -7.06 -0.92 -9.65
CA GLU A 56 -7.86 -1.32 -10.79
C GLU A 56 -9.03 -2.22 -10.38
N HIS A 57 -8.80 -3.20 -9.52
CA HIS A 57 -9.86 -4.08 -9.03
C HIS A 57 -10.90 -3.33 -8.19
N LEU A 58 -10.46 -2.38 -7.37
CA LEU A 58 -11.35 -1.55 -6.57
C LEU A 58 -12.23 -0.65 -7.45
N ILE A 59 -11.65 -0.01 -8.45
CA ILE A 59 -12.38 0.83 -9.40
C ILE A 59 -13.42 -0.02 -10.14
N LYS A 60 -13.02 -1.18 -10.63
CA LYS A 60 -13.93 -2.09 -11.32
C LYS A 60 -15.11 -2.50 -10.43
N ARG A 61 -14.84 -2.82 -9.17
CA ARG A 61 -15.89 -3.19 -8.21
C ARG A 61 -16.85 -2.04 -7.95
N ILE A 62 -16.33 -0.82 -7.74
CA ILE A 62 -17.14 0.37 -7.52
C ILE A 62 -18.09 0.61 -8.70
N LEU A 63 -17.55 0.55 -9.91
CA LEU A 63 -18.35 0.76 -11.12
C LEU A 63 -19.40 -0.33 -11.32
N LEU A 64 -19.08 -1.58 -11.03
CA LEU A 64 -20.03 -2.69 -11.10
C LEU A 64 -21.20 -2.49 -10.14
N LEU A 65 -20.96 -1.87 -9.00
CA LEU A 65 -21.98 -1.57 -8.00
C LEU A 65 -22.70 -0.24 -8.24
N ASP A 66 -22.56 0.34 -9.43
CA ASP A 66 -23.14 1.63 -9.83
C ASP A 66 -22.66 2.82 -8.98
N GLY A 67 -21.51 2.67 -8.33
CA GLY A 67 -20.85 3.77 -7.63
C GLY A 67 -19.92 4.54 -8.55
N LEU A 68 -19.33 5.61 -8.03
CA LEU A 68 -18.30 6.37 -8.72
C LEU A 68 -17.02 6.34 -7.90
N PRO A 69 -15.86 6.08 -8.55
CA PRO A 69 -14.58 6.23 -7.88
C PRO A 69 -14.39 7.69 -7.45
N ASP A 70 -14.02 7.87 -6.20
CA ASP A 70 -13.72 9.18 -5.63
C ASP A 70 -12.21 9.33 -5.52
N LEU A 71 -11.64 10.19 -6.36
CA LEU A 71 -10.21 10.40 -6.36
C LEU A 71 -9.81 11.24 -5.16
N PRO A 72 -8.86 10.77 -4.34
CA PRO A 72 -8.44 11.53 -3.18
C PRO A 72 -7.65 12.76 -3.60
N ASP A 73 -7.69 13.78 -2.77
CA ASP A 73 -6.62 14.74 -2.73
C ASP A 73 -5.42 13.97 -2.14
N LEU A 74 -4.37 13.79 -2.95
CA LEU A 74 -3.19 13.02 -2.51
C LEU A 74 -2.52 13.63 -1.29
N GLY A 75 -2.80 14.90 -1.01
CA GLY A 75 -2.22 15.60 0.12
C GLY A 75 -0.71 15.61 0.04
N LYS A 76 -0.09 15.66 1.21
CA LYS A 76 1.36 15.67 1.32
C LYS A 76 1.87 14.23 1.45
N LEU A 77 2.63 13.77 0.46
CA LEU A 77 3.33 12.50 0.55
C LEU A 77 4.47 12.62 1.56
N ASN A 78 4.71 11.56 2.31
CA ASN A 78 5.83 11.50 3.25
C ASN A 78 7.02 10.85 2.56
N ILE A 79 7.94 11.70 2.10
CA ILE A 79 9.16 11.28 1.41
C ILE A 79 10.31 11.36 2.41
N GLY A 80 10.98 10.25 2.60
CA GLY A 80 12.11 10.17 3.53
C GLY A 80 13.40 10.76 2.97
N GLU A 81 14.32 11.09 3.85
CA GLU A 81 15.64 11.61 3.49
C GLU A 81 16.71 10.52 3.40
N ASP A 82 16.48 9.39 4.05
CA ASP A 82 17.35 8.23 4.02
C ASP A 82 16.50 6.93 4.02
N PRO A 83 17.11 5.76 3.79
CA PRO A 83 16.36 4.50 3.74
C PRO A 83 15.54 4.22 5.00
N ARG A 84 16.05 4.53 6.19
CA ARG A 84 15.30 4.31 7.43
C ARG A 84 14.00 5.11 7.43
N ASP A 85 14.08 6.41 7.15
CA ASP A 85 12.89 7.29 7.10
C ASP A 85 11.90 6.80 6.06
N MET A 86 12.40 6.44 4.87
CA MET A 86 11.55 6.00 3.77
C MET A 86 10.81 4.72 4.13
N LEU A 87 11.49 3.76 4.74
CA LEU A 87 10.88 2.50 5.18
C LEU A 87 9.87 2.74 6.32
N GLU A 88 10.16 3.65 7.25
CA GLU A 88 9.24 4.00 8.33
C GLU A 88 7.96 4.65 7.79
N TYR A 89 8.08 5.58 6.84
CA TYR A 89 6.91 6.19 6.20
C TYR A 89 6.10 5.18 5.41
N ASP A 90 6.76 4.26 4.69
CA ASP A 90 6.08 3.21 3.94
C ASP A 90 5.34 2.25 4.87
N LEU A 91 5.98 1.87 5.97
CA LEU A 91 5.33 1.02 6.98
C LEU A 91 4.09 1.70 7.57
N ALA A 92 4.17 2.99 7.84
CA ALA A 92 3.03 3.74 8.38
C ALA A 92 1.83 3.72 7.42
N LEU A 93 2.06 3.85 6.11
CA LEU A 93 1.00 3.72 5.11
C LEU A 93 0.36 2.34 5.14
N GLU A 94 1.18 1.28 5.19
CA GLU A 94 0.68 -0.09 5.22
C GLU A 94 -0.15 -0.36 6.48
N MET A 95 0.32 0.09 7.64
CA MET A 95 -0.40 -0.12 8.89
C MET A 95 -1.76 0.59 8.89
N ALA A 96 -1.82 1.81 8.36
CA ALA A 96 -3.09 2.53 8.23
C ALA A 96 -4.03 1.84 7.25
N ALA A 97 -3.51 1.36 6.12
CA ALA A 97 -4.31 0.63 5.12
C ALA A 97 -4.86 -0.68 5.69
N ILE A 98 -4.07 -1.42 6.47
CA ILE A 98 -4.48 -2.67 7.09
C ILE A 98 -5.66 -2.44 8.05
N LEU A 99 -5.62 -1.36 8.85
CA LEU A 99 -6.71 -1.01 9.76
C LEU A 99 -7.99 -0.66 9.00
N ASP A 100 -7.89 0.14 7.95
CA ASP A 100 -9.05 0.50 7.13
C ASP A 100 -9.66 -0.73 6.46
N LEU A 101 -8.82 -1.64 5.96
CA LEU A 101 -9.28 -2.90 5.39
C LEU A 101 -9.96 -3.79 6.42
N HIS A 102 -9.47 -3.80 7.65
CA HIS A 102 -10.11 -4.55 8.72
C HIS A 102 -11.57 -4.11 8.92
N ASP A 103 -11.81 -2.82 8.98
CA ASP A 103 -13.15 -2.26 9.12
C ASP A 103 -14.02 -2.53 7.88
N ALA A 104 -13.44 -2.40 6.69
CA ALA A 104 -14.14 -2.67 5.44
C ALA A 104 -14.57 -4.13 5.33
N ILE A 105 -13.71 -5.07 5.71
CA ILE A 105 -13.99 -6.51 5.73
C ILE A 105 -15.15 -6.80 6.69
N ALA A 106 -15.09 -6.26 7.89
CA ALA A 106 -16.12 -6.47 8.90
C ALA A 106 -17.49 -5.97 8.42
N TYR A 107 -17.53 -4.82 7.79
CA TYR A 107 -18.78 -4.27 7.28
C TYR A 107 -19.32 -5.09 6.09
N ALA A 108 -18.46 -5.46 5.14
CA ALA A 108 -18.85 -6.29 4.00
C ALA A 108 -19.43 -7.63 4.46
N GLU A 109 -18.82 -8.25 5.46
CA GLU A 109 -19.33 -9.48 6.08
C GLU A 109 -20.72 -9.26 6.68
N LYS A 110 -20.89 -8.16 7.40
CA LYS A 110 -22.16 -7.83 8.07
C LYS A 110 -23.32 -7.66 7.09
N VAL A 111 -23.09 -7.08 5.92
CA VAL A 111 -24.14 -6.84 4.92
C VAL A 111 -24.17 -7.91 3.84
N HIS A 112 -23.39 -8.99 4.01
CA HIS A 112 -23.34 -10.13 3.10
C HIS A 112 -22.83 -9.80 1.68
N ASP A 113 -22.03 -8.75 1.54
CA ASP A 113 -21.31 -8.47 0.31
C ASP A 113 -19.99 -9.26 0.28
N TYR A 114 -20.11 -10.54 0.02
CA TYR A 114 -18.99 -11.46 0.09
C TYR A 114 -17.95 -11.22 -1.01
N VAL A 115 -18.37 -10.70 -2.16
CA VAL A 115 -17.43 -10.38 -3.26
C VAL A 115 -16.53 -9.20 -2.87
N SER A 116 -17.11 -8.14 -2.31
CA SER A 116 -16.31 -7.02 -1.79
C SER A 116 -15.43 -7.45 -0.63
N ARG A 117 -15.97 -8.27 0.29
CA ARG A 117 -15.20 -8.84 1.39
C ARG A 117 -13.96 -9.58 0.88
N ASP A 118 -14.13 -10.46 -0.10
CA ASP A 118 -13.03 -11.24 -0.65
C ASP A 118 -11.98 -10.35 -1.30
N LEU A 119 -12.39 -9.31 -2.03
CA LEU A 119 -11.48 -8.34 -2.59
C LEU A 119 -10.68 -7.63 -1.49
N PHE A 120 -11.35 -7.16 -0.42
CA PHE A 120 -10.68 -6.53 0.71
C PHE A 120 -9.69 -7.49 1.39
N GLN A 121 -10.06 -8.76 1.56
CA GLN A 121 -9.18 -9.76 2.17
C GLN A 121 -7.94 -10.04 1.33
N ASP A 122 -8.08 -10.11 0.01
CA ASP A 122 -6.96 -10.30 -0.89
C ASP A 122 -5.98 -9.13 -0.82
N ILE A 123 -6.51 -7.91 -0.81
CA ILE A 123 -5.70 -6.70 -0.67
C ILE A 123 -5.00 -6.70 0.69
N GLN A 124 -5.73 -6.97 1.77
CA GLN A 124 -5.17 -6.97 3.13
C GLN A 124 -4.04 -7.97 3.28
N LYS A 125 -4.19 -9.16 2.69
CA LYS A 125 -3.14 -10.17 2.72
C LYS A 125 -1.84 -9.63 2.12
N LYS A 126 -1.94 -8.93 1.00
CA LYS A 126 -0.78 -8.34 0.33
C LYS A 126 -0.18 -7.19 1.14
N GLU A 127 -1.04 -6.34 1.71
CA GLU A 127 -0.58 -5.22 2.56
C GLU A 127 0.16 -5.73 3.81
N LYS A 128 -0.30 -6.84 4.39
CA LYS A 128 0.41 -7.48 5.53
C LYS A 128 1.78 -8.03 5.11
N GLU A 129 1.90 -8.59 3.91
CA GLU A 129 3.19 -9.03 3.38
C GLU A 129 4.14 -7.84 3.20
N HIS A 130 3.64 -6.72 2.66
CA HIS A 130 4.43 -5.49 2.52
C HIS A 130 4.88 -4.98 3.90
N ALA A 131 3.97 -4.89 4.86
CA ALA A 131 4.30 -4.43 6.22
C ALA A 131 5.36 -5.31 6.88
N ASP A 132 5.23 -6.62 6.77
CA ASP A 132 6.20 -7.57 7.31
C ASP A 132 7.59 -7.35 6.70
N TRP A 133 7.66 -7.14 5.40
CA TRP A 133 8.92 -6.87 4.73
C TRP A 133 9.54 -5.56 5.23
N PHE A 134 8.75 -4.48 5.35
CA PHE A 134 9.26 -3.20 5.88
C PHE A 134 9.78 -3.33 7.31
N GLU A 135 9.03 -4.03 8.16
CA GLU A 135 9.46 -4.28 9.55
C GLU A 135 10.78 -5.05 9.59
N THR A 136 10.94 -6.05 8.73
CA THR A 136 12.17 -6.82 8.62
C THR A 136 13.34 -5.93 8.21
N GLN A 137 13.14 -5.05 7.23
CA GLN A 137 14.22 -4.14 6.80
C GLN A 137 14.63 -3.18 7.92
N LEU A 138 13.66 -2.60 8.62
CA LEU A 138 13.93 -1.71 9.75
C LEU A 138 14.69 -2.44 10.87
N ASP A 139 14.33 -3.68 11.14
CA ASP A 139 15.02 -4.50 12.13
C ASP A 139 16.47 -4.79 11.72
N LEU A 140 16.71 -5.07 10.44
CA LEU A 140 18.05 -5.25 9.90
C LEU A 140 18.89 -3.98 10.01
N ILE A 141 18.31 -2.82 9.73
CA ILE A 141 19.01 -1.54 9.89
C ILE A 141 19.43 -1.34 11.35
N GLU A 142 18.55 -1.66 12.29
CA GLU A 142 18.85 -1.57 13.73
C GLU A 142 20.01 -2.48 14.12
N LYS A 143 20.04 -3.70 13.61
CA LYS A 143 21.06 -4.70 13.94
C LYS A 143 22.41 -4.45 13.25
N MET A 144 22.39 -4.01 12.00
CA MET A 144 23.58 -3.86 11.17
C MET A 144 24.17 -2.47 11.18
N GLY A 145 23.36 -1.46 11.49
CA GLY A 145 23.65 -0.05 11.23
C GLY A 145 23.37 0.34 9.78
N SER A 146 23.04 1.60 9.56
CA SER A 146 22.59 2.10 8.25
C SER A 146 23.63 1.92 7.15
N ALA A 147 24.89 2.18 7.43
CA ALA A 147 25.95 2.08 6.42
C ALA A 147 26.13 0.65 5.92
N ASN A 148 26.15 -0.33 6.83
CA ASN A 148 26.27 -1.74 6.47
C ASN A 148 25.02 -2.23 5.74
N TYR A 149 23.85 -1.83 6.22
CA TYR A 149 22.59 -2.19 5.57
C TYR A 149 22.55 -1.69 4.13
N ASN A 150 22.90 -0.42 3.91
CA ASN A 150 22.87 0.17 2.56
C ASN A 150 23.75 -0.60 1.59
N GLN A 151 24.90 -1.11 2.02
CA GLN A 151 25.77 -1.91 1.17
C GLN A 151 25.10 -3.19 0.69
N THR A 152 24.24 -3.80 1.52
CA THR A 152 23.52 -5.02 1.13
C THR A 152 22.46 -4.73 0.07
N GLN A 153 22.10 -3.48 -0.14
CA GLN A 153 21.03 -3.07 -1.05
C GLN A 153 21.51 -2.61 -2.42
N ILE A 154 22.81 -2.55 -2.63
CA ILE A 154 23.41 -2.10 -3.90
C ILE A 154 23.19 -3.13 -5.02
N VAL A 155 23.16 -4.40 -4.67
CA VAL A 155 22.96 -5.51 -5.61
C VAL A 155 21.46 -5.74 -5.79
N GLY A 156 20.99 -5.72 -7.02
CA GLY A 156 19.57 -5.90 -7.27
C GLY A 156 19.22 -6.91 -8.32
#